data_a3db643e1c4dc08977acb0e1b8df1e96
#
_entry.id   a3db643e1c4dc08977acb0e1b8df1e96
#
_cell.length_a   1.000
_cell.length_b   1.000
_cell.length_c   1.000
_cell.angle_alpha   90.00
_cell.angle_beta   90.00
_cell.angle_gamma   90.00
#
_symmetry.space_group_name_H-M   'P 1'
#
loop_
_entity.id
_entity.type
_entity.pdbx_description
1 polymer ?
#
loop_
_entity_poly.entity_id
_entity_poly.type
_entity_poly.pdbx_seq_one_letter_code
_entity_poly.pdbx_strand_id
1 'polypeptide(L)'
;NEAPPEEWKLRMYNISSDWRNTMVFYTGFNFTFISLDRMAIGAGRSYVGLFGDEVKYFPEEKFTNLLKAVRGFYVKYGDSVWYRSRTLTTDMPNPNHLGEYDWILKMSKQNDKQKIMLALRAGLVYNDTKKTYVSHLQEYEALKKAYRTDRSLASKVEKAEKSMQLAKRNMERWEQRWIKARQRVSLFFISSTYVNADILGLEWFQDEITEGLEGLNCN
;
A
#
# COMPACT_ATOMS: atom_id res chain seq x y z
N ASN A 1 16.98 8.91 -19.20
CA ASN A 1 16.59 9.54 -17.93
C ASN A 1 16.23 11.01 -18.17
N GLU A 2 15.18 11.24 -18.92
CA GLU A 2 14.68 12.57 -19.20
C GLU A 2 13.76 13.04 -18.08
N ALA A 3 13.76 14.35 -17.80
CA ALA A 3 12.80 14.94 -16.88
C ALA A 3 11.39 14.76 -17.47
N PRO A 4 10.36 14.50 -16.64
CA PRO A 4 9.00 14.36 -17.12
C PRO A 4 8.53 15.68 -17.77
N PRO A 5 7.59 15.62 -18.73
CA PRO A 5 6.98 16.78 -19.35
C PRO A 5 6.46 17.80 -18.32
N GLU A 6 6.46 19.08 -18.66
CA GLU A 6 6.02 20.16 -17.78
C GLU A 6 4.58 19.95 -17.24
N GLU A 7 3.69 19.46 -18.06
CA GLU A 7 2.31 19.12 -17.71
C GLU A 7 2.19 18.06 -16.62
N TRP A 8 3.18 17.19 -16.46
CA TRP A 8 3.22 16.17 -15.40
C TRP A 8 3.84 16.73 -14.11
N LYS A 9 4.72 17.74 -14.20
CA LYS A 9 5.37 18.36 -13.04
C LYS A 9 4.38 19.14 -12.16
N LEU A 10 3.33 19.70 -12.74
CA LEU A 10 2.35 20.53 -12.03
C LEU A 10 1.58 19.79 -10.94
N ARG A 11 1.53 18.47 -10.96
CA ARG A 11 0.78 17.66 -9.98
C ARG A 11 1.64 17.08 -8.88
N MET A 12 2.95 17.18 -8.98
CA MET A 12 3.86 16.69 -7.95
C MET A 12 3.85 17.64 -6.76
N TYR A 13 3.77 17.07 -5.57
CA TYR A 13 3.86 17.85 -4.33
C TYR A 13 5.26 18.43 -4.12
N ASN A 14 6.30 17.65 -4.42
CA ASN A 14 7.70 18.08 -4.42
C ASN A 14 8.32 17.68 -5.75
N ILE A 15 8.79 18.68 -6.50
CA ILE A 15 9.52 18.43 -7.73
C ILE A 15 10.91 17.94 -7.33
N SER A 16 11.23 16.69 -7.69
CA SER A 16 12.58 16.17 -7.53
C SER A 16 13.50 16.81 -8.55
N SER A 17 14.64 17.30 -8.12
CA SER A 17 15.71 17.74 -9.02
C SER A 17 16.43 16.56 -9.70
N ASP A 18 16.27 15.36 -9.15
CA ASP A 18 16.86 14.14 -9.67
C ASP A 18 15.78 13.12 -10.04
N TRP A 19 15.50 13.01 -11.32
CA TRP A 19 14.51 12.11 -11.90
C TRP A 19 14.99 10.68 -12.09
N ARG A 20 16.29 10.42 -11.96
CA ARG A 20 16.90 9.12 -12.28
C ARG A 20 16.34 7.96 -11.45
N ASN A 21 15.90 8.26 -10.24
CA ASN A 21 15.38 7.26 -9.30
C ASN A 21 13.93 7.56 -8.89
N THR A 22 13.15 8.22 -9.75
CA THR A 22 11.79 8.61 -9.43
C THR A 22 10.83 8.19 -10.55
N MET A 23 9.79 7.45 -10.19
CA MET A 23 8.67 7.14 -11.06
C MET A 23 7.48 8.00 -10.68
N VAL A 24 6.89 8.69 -11.64
CA VAL A 24 5.76 9.61 -11.42
C VAL A 24 4.53 9.10 -12.16
N PHE A 25 3.40 9.06 -11.46
CA PHE A 25 2.11 8.70 -12.01
C PHE A 25 1.32 9.96 -12.40
N TYR A 26 0.39 9.81 -13.34
CA TYR A 26 -0.48 10.90 -13.81
C TYR A 26 -1.31 11.55 -12.69
N THR A 27 -1.51 10.86 -11.57
CA THR A 27 -2.20 11.36 -10.38
C THR A 27 -1.35 12.33 -9.55
N GLY A 28 -0.06 12.46 -9.87
CA GLY A 28 0.93 13.18 -9.07
C GLY A 28 1.59 12.37 -7.97
N PHE A 29 1.15 11.09 -7.80
CA PHE A 29 1.83 10.17 -6.92
C PHE A 29 3.19 9.79 -7.50
N ASN A 30 4.21 9.62 -6.65
CA ASN A 30 5.54 9.24 -7.09
C ASN A 30 6.17 8.21 -6.16
N PHE A 31 6.98 7.34 -6.74
CA PHE A 31 7.92 6.47 -6.05
C PHE A 31 9.32 7.01 -6.23
N THR A 32 10.08 7.11 -5.15
CA THR A 32 11.52 7.35 -5.20
C THR A 32 12.23 6.08 -4.79
N PHE A 33 13.04 5.53 -5.68
CA PHE A 33 13.86 4.35 -5.40
C PHE A 33 15.10 4.77 -4.60
N ILE A 34 15.35 4.05 -3.51
CA ILE A 34 16.44 4.36 -2.57
C ILE A 34 17.28 3.09 -2.38
N SER A 35 18.60 3.19 -2.58
CA SER A 35 19.53 2.16 -2.14
C SER A 35 20.04 2.51 -0.75
N LEU A 36 20.02 1.55 0.17
CA LEU A 36 20.55 1.74 1.53
C LEU A 36 22.08 1.74 1.60
N ASP A 37 22.76 1.41 0.51
CA ASP A 37 24.23 1.51 0.43
C ASP A 37 24.73 2.95 0.43
N ARG A 38 23.88 3.88 -0.01
CA ARG A 38 24.18 5.31 -0.04
C ARG A 38 23.51 6.02 1.15
N MET A 39 24.26 6.25 2.22
CA MET A 39 23.76 6.84 3.47
C MET A 39 23.01 8.19 3.34
N ALA A 40 23.26 8.96 2.28
CA ALA A 40 22.76 10.33 2.15
C ALA A 40 21.36 10.45 1.48
N ILE A 41 20.83 9.39 0.89
CA ILE A 41 19.65 9.51 0.00
C ILE A 41 18.35 9.79 0.75
N GLY A 42 18.24 9.40 2.03
CA GLY A 42 17.05 9.69 2.86
C GLY A 42 17.13 11.02 3.63
N ALA A 43 18.31 11.63 3.72
CA ALA A 43 18.51 12.84 4.50
C ALA A 43 17.81 14.04 3.84
N GLY A 44 17.00 14.76 4.64
CA GLY A 44 16.27 15.96 4.17
C GLY A 44 14.99 15.68 3.37
N ARG A 45 14.66 14.43 3.08
CA ARG A 45 13.41 14.07 2.41
C ARG A 45 12.34 13.62 3.41
N SER A 46 11.08 13.76 3.01
CA SER A 46 9.94 13.28 3.79
C SER A 46 9.03 12.45 2.89
N TYR A 47 8.74 11.22 3.33
CA TYR A 47 7.92 10.27 2.59
C TYR A 47 6.59 10.04 3.30
N VAL A 48 5.54 9.72 2.52
CA VAL A 48 4.21 9.38 3.06
C VAL A 48 4.18 7.94 3.55
N GLY A 49 4.85 7.05 2.83
CA GLY A 49 4.94 5.62 3.14
C GLY A 49 6.25 5.03 2.65
N LEU A 50 6.49 3.78 2.97
CA LEU A 50 7.67 3.00 2.59
C LEU A 50 7.24 1.62 2.09
N PHE A 51 7.85 1.21 0.98
CA PHE A 51 7.85 -0.16 0.49
C PHE A 51 9.32 -0.63 0.46
N GLY A 52 9.59 -1.74 1.09
CA GLY A 52 10.93 -2.36 1.11
C GLY A 52 10.83 -3.79 0.61
N ASP A 53 11.65 -4.11 -0.37
CA ASP A 53 11.79 -5.45 -0.90
C ASP A 53 13.15 -6.00 -0.52
N GLU A 54 13.26 -7.32 -0.35
CA GLU A 54 14.49 -8.00 0.06
C GLU A 54 15.11 -7.42 1.33
N VAL A 55 14.27 -7.13 2.34
CA VAL A 55 14.72 -6.42 3.55
C VAL A 55 15.69 -7.22 4.41
N LYS A 56 15.87 -8.51 4.16
CA LYS A 56 16.92 -9.33 4.80
C LYS A 56 18.35 -8.80 4.55
N TYR A 57 18.56 -8.09 3.44
CA TYR A 57 19.85 -7.48 3.13
C TYR A 57 20.06 -6.10 3.76
N PHE A 58 19.08 -5.59 4.51
CA PHE A 58 19.16 -4.26 5.10
C PHE A 58 19.60 -4.32 6.56
N PRO A 59 20.72 -3.66 6.94
CA PRO A 59 21.07 -3.49 8.34
C PRO A 59 19.97 -2.76 9.11
N GLU A 60 19.56 -3.29 10.26
CA GLU A 60 18.47 -2.76 11.10
C GLU A 60 18.67 -1.27 11.41
N GLU A 61 19.90 -0.84 11.68
CA GLU A 61 20.22 0.55 11.98
C GLU A 61 19.93 1.48 10.79
N LYS A 62 20.39 1.12 9.59
CA LYS A 62 20.16 1.90 8.37
C LYS A 62 18.65 2.00 8.05
N PHE A 63 17.95 0.87 8.20
CA PHE A 63 16.51 0.82 8.01
C PHE A 63 15.78 1.72 9.03
N THR A 64 16.14 1.65 10.31
CA THR A 64 15.56 2.48 11.36
C THR A 64 15.78 3.97 11.10
N ASN A 65 16.95 4.35 10.57
CA ASN A 65 17.23 5.73 10.18
C ASN A 65 16.36 6.18 8.99
N LEU A 66 16.14 5.31 7.99
CA LEU A 66 15.22 5.59 6.89
C LEU A 66 13.77 5.80 7.37
N LEU A 67 13.32 5.04 8.38
CA LEU A 67 11.98 5.19 8.94
C LEU A 67 11.72 6.59 9.54
N LYS A 68 12.74 7.30 9.97
CA LYS A 68 12.62 8.69 10.46
C LYS A 68 12.18 9.65 9.34
N ALA A 69 12.45 9.31 8.08
CA ALA A 69 12.00 10.07 6.92
C ALA A 69 10.51 9.82 6.56
N VAL A 70 9.89 8.74 7.07
CA VAL A 70 8.48 8.41 6.83
C VAL A 70 7.59 9.21 7.79
N ARG A 71 7.55 10.52 7.58
CA ARG A 71 6.84 11.49 8.44
C ARG A 71 6.16 12.63 7.67
N GLY A 72 6.23 12.56 6.31
CA GLY A 72 5.90 13.69 5.46
C GLY A 72 4.42 14.05 5.45
N PHE A 73 4.16 15.35 5.38
CA PHE A 73 2.90 15.93 4.91
C PHE A 73 1.64 15.53 5.70
N TYR A 74 1.73 15.50 7.03
CA TYR A 74 0.60 15.17 7.89
C TYR A 74 -0.66 15.99 7.58
N VAL A 75 -0.53 17.31 7.40
CA VAL A 75 -1.67 18.21 7.13
C VAL A 75 -2.42 17.79 5.86
N LYS A 76 -1.72 17.27 4.86
CA LYS A 76 -2.32 16.89 3.57
C LYS A 76 -2.76 15.42 3.53
N TYR A 77 -2.01 14.52 4.16
CA TYR A 77 -2.17 13.07 4.01
C TYR A 77 -2.40 12.34 5.32
N GLY A 78 -2.51 13.05 6.46
CA GLY A 78 -2.66 12.42 7.78
C GLY A 78 -3.88 11.50 7.88
N ASP A 79 -4.95 11.81 7.16
CA ASP A 79 -6.17 11.01 7.09
C ASP A 79 -6.11 9.91 6.01
N SER A 80 -5.04 9.86 5.22
CA SER A 80 -4.87 8.79 4.23
C SER A 80 -4.59 7.46 4.92
N VAL A 81 -5.24 6.41 4.42
CA VAL A 81 -4.98 5.03 4.85
C VAL A 81 -3.52 4.59 4.61
N TRP A 82 -2.83 5.25 3.70
CA TRP A 82 -1.44 4.97 3.33
C TRP A 82 -0.43 5.81 4.12
N TYR A 83 -0.90 6.79 4.91
CA TYR A 83 0.00 7.65 5.67
C TYR A 83 0.79 6.86 6.70
N ARG A 84 2.11 6.99 6.63
CA ARG A 84 3.08 6.25 7.45
C ARG A 84 2.97 4.73 7.32
N SER A 85 2.40 4.23 6.22
CA SER A 85 2.38 2.81 5.93
C SER A 85 3.79 2.28 5.65
N ARG A 86 4.01 1.02 6.00
CA ARG A 86 5.25 0.29 5.73
C ARG A 86 4.85 -1.09 5.24
N THR A 87 5.33 -1.45 4.09
CA THR A 87 5.17 -2.80 3.54
C THR A 87 6.55 -3.34 3.26
N LEU A 88 6.87 -4.46 3.85
CA LEU A 88 8.18 -5.08 3.77
C LEU A 88 8.01 -6.51 3.29
N THR A 89 8.79 -6.89 2.29
CA THR A 89 8.83 -8.23 1.73
C THR A 89 10.25 -8.77 1.74
N THR A 90 10.41 -10.04 1.95
CA THR A 90 11.69 -10.73 1.87
C THR A 90 11.50 -12.23 1.93
N ASP A 91 12.46 -12.96 1.44
CA ASP A 91 12.61 -14.38 1.75
C ASP A 91 13.08 -14.60 3.19
N MET A 92 13.03 -15.85 3.64
CA MET A 92 13.52 -16.22 4.95
C MET A 92 15.03 -15.94 5.03
N PRO A 93 15.49 -15.10 5.97
CA PRO A 93 16.91 -14.82 6.12
C PRO A 93 17.66 -16.07 6.60
N ASN A 94 18.82 -16.31 6.01
CA ASN A 94 19.74 -17.34 6.45
C ASN A 94 20.80 -16.73 7.38
N PRO A 95 20.78 -17.05 8.69
CA PRO A 95 21.69 -16.46 9.66
C PRO A 95 23.17 -16.83 9.42
N ASN A 96 23.45 -17.85 8.63
CA ASN A 96 24.80 -18.27 8.27
C ASN A 96 25.36 -17.52 7.05
N HIS A 97 24.54 -16.72 6.37
CA HIS A 97 24.93 -15.95 5.21
C HIS A 97 25.37 -14.55 5.61
N LEU A 98 26.59 -14.18 5.25
CA LEU A 98 27.10 -12.83 5.46
C LEU A 98 26.28 -11.82 4.64
N GLY A 99 25.75 -10.80 5.33
CA GLY A 99 24.94 -9.76 4.71
C GLY A 99 23.44 -9.97 4.77
N GLU A 100 22.97 -11.10 5.30
CA GLU A 100 21.57 -11.31 5.64
C GLU A 100 21.32 -11.03 7.12
N TYR A 101 20.17 -10.39 7.42
CA TYR A 101 19.83 -9.95 8.77
C TYR A 101 18.47 -10.52 9.19
N ASP A 102 18.42 -11.06 10.39
CA ASP A 102 17.23 -11.71 10.98
C ASP A 102 16.28 -10.76 11.73
N TRP A 103 16.60 -9.45 11.80
CA TRP A 103 15.83 -8.50 12.59
C TRP A 103 14.36 -8.43 12.17
N ILE A 104 14.06 -8.70 10.89
CA ILE A 104 12.68 -8.71 10.39
C ILE A 104 11.81 -9.76 11.11
N LEU A 105 12.39 -10.90 11.51
CA LEU A 105 11.68 -11.96 12.22
C LEU A 105 11.21 -11.51 13.61
N LYS A 106 11.91 -10.58 14.22
CA LYS A 106 11.53 -10.00 15.52
C LYS A 106 10.22 -9.22 15.43
N MET A 107 9.83 -8.76 14.24
CA MET A 107 8.56 -8.06 14.00
C MET A 107 7.34 -8.97 14.22
N SER A 108 7.50 -10.30 14.16
CA SER A 108 6.43 -11.24 14.48
C SER A 108 5.87 -11.04 15.89
N LYS A 109 6.71 -10.59 16.83
CA LYS A 109 6.31 -10.27 18.22
C LYS A 109 5.38 -9.05 18.33
N GLN A 110 5.29 -8.24 17.26
CA GLN A 110 4.42 -7.06 17.21
C GLN A 110 3.01 -7.39 16.70
N ASN A 111 2.75 -8.64 16.33
CA ASN A 111 1.43 -9.08 15.89
C ASN A 111 0.43 -9.03 17.05
N ASP A 112 -0.59 -8.20 16.89
CA ASP A 112 -1.75 -8.15 17.79
C ASP A 112 -2.98 -8.66 17.02
N LYS A 113 -3.33 -9.92 17.26
CA LYS A 113 -4.44 -10.59 16.55
C LYS A 113 -5.75 -9.82 16.69
N GLN A 114 -6.02 -9.24 17.86
CA GLN A 114 -7.27 -8.50 18.09
C GLN A 114 -7.31 -7.22 17.28
N LYS A 115 -6.22 -6.45 17.27
CA LYS A 115 -6.12 -5.22 16.44
C LYS A 115 -6.15 -5.54 14.96
N ILE A 116 -5.46 -6.59 14.52
CA ILE A 116 -5.48 -7.03 13.13
C ILE A 116 -6.92 -7.38 12.71
N MET A 117 -7.63 -8.19 13.50
CA MET A 117 -9.02 -8.56 13.20
C MET A 117 -9.96 -7.36 13.20
N LEU A 118 -9.77 -6.41 14.12
CA LEU A 118 -10.56 -5.18 14.14
C LEU A 118 -10.33 -4.34 12.87
N ALA A 119 -9.06 -4.17 12.47
CA ALA A 119 -8.71 -3.43 11.26
C ALA A 119 -9.25 -4.11 9.99
N LEU A 120 -9.15 -5.44 9.88
CA LEU A 120 -9.69 -6.21 8.77
C LEU A 120 -11.22 -6.09 8.68
N ARG A 121 -11.93 -6.28 9.81
CA ARG A 121 -13.40 -6.15 9.84
C ARG A 121 -13.85 -4.74 9.46
N ALA A 122 -13.20 -3.71 9.99
CA ALA A 122 -13.51 -2.32 9.63
C ALA A 122 -13.25 -2.06 8.13
N GLY A 123 -12.18 -2.62 7.57
CA GLY A 123 -11.86 -2.52 6.15
C GLY A 123 -12.88 -3.22 5.24
N LEU A 124 -13.34 -4.41 5.62
CA LEU A 124 -14.40 -5.12 4.89
C LEU A 124 -15.70 -4.30 4.86
N VAL A 125 -16.14 -3.80 6.03
CA VAL A 125 -17.37 -2.98 6.09
C VAL A 125 -17.22 -1.67 5.31
N TYR A 126 -16.03 -1.03 5.37
CA TYR A 126 -15.75 0.14 4.55
C TYR A 126 -15.88 -0.19 3.05
N ASN A 127 -15.31 -1.30 2.61
CA ASN A 127 -15.38 -1.70 1.20
C ASN A 127 -16.82 -1.97 0.74
N ASP A 128 -17.65 -2.60 1.57
CA ASP A 128 -19.05 -2.85 1.27
C ASP A 128 -19.88 -1.55 1.22
N THR A 129 -19.63 -0.64 2.16
CA THR A 129 -20.28 0.69 2.14
C THR A 129 -19.85 1.52 0.94
N LYS A 130 -18.58 1.38 0.49
CA LYS A 130 -18.09 2.01 -0.74
C LYS A 130 -18.79 1.47 -1.99
N LYS A 131 -18.97 0.14 -2.10
CA LYS A 131 -19.74 -0.46 -3.19
C LYS A 131 -21.18 0.06 -3.22
N THR A 132 -21.81 0.13 -2.05
CA THR A 132 -23.18 0.68 -1.91
C THR A 132 -23.25 2.14 -2.37
N TYR A 133 -22.28 2.97 -1.95
CA TYR A 133 -22.21 4.37 -2.39
C TYR A 133 -22.05 4.48 -3.90
N VAL A 134 -21.16 3.69 -4.51
CA VAL A 134 -20.95 3.70 -5.96
C VAL A 134 -22.21 3.31 -6.72
N SER A 135 -22.94 2.30 -6.24
CA SER A 135 -24.22 1.89 -6.85
C SER A 135 -25.27 3.02 -6.82
N HIS A 136 -25.45 3.66 -5.66
CA HIS A 136 -26.38 4.80 -5.55
C HIS A 136 -25.93 6.02 -6.35
N LEU A 137 -24.62 6.25 -6.49
CA LEU A 137 -24.09 7.31 -7.33
C LEU A 137 -24.42 7.06 -8.81
N GLN A 138 -24.23 5.83 -9.29
CA GLN A 138 -24.55 5.45 -10.66
C GLN A 138 -26.06 5.59 -10.94
N GLU A 139 -26.91 5.17 -10.00
CA GLU A 139 -28.38 5.33 -10.10
C GLU A 139 -28.76 6.81 -10.16
N TYR A 140 -28.22 7.63 -9.27
CA TYR A 140 -28.45 9.08 -9.25
C TYR A 140 -28.03 9.75 -10.57
N GLU A 141 -26.85 9.43 -11.07
CA GLU A 141 -26.35 10.01 -12.32
C GLU A 141 -27.20 9.59 -13.53
N ALA A 142 -27.65 8.32 -13.58
CA ALA A 142 -28.54 7.83 -14.63
C ALA A 142 -29.89 8.56 -14.59
N LEU A 143 -30.50 8.68 -13.40
CA LEU A 143 -31.77 9.41 -13.24
C LEU A 143 -31.62 10.90 -13.55
N LYS A 144 -30.53 11.52 -13.14
CA LYS A 144 -30.25 12.94 -13.44
C LYS A 144 -30.07 13.19 -14.94
N LYS A 145 -29.48 12.23 -15.66
CA LYS A 145 -29.37 12.29 -17.12
C LYS A 145 -30.76 12.16 -17.76
N ALA A 146 -31.58 11.21 -17.32
CA ALA A 146 -32.94 11.00 -17.82
C ALA A 146 -33.86 12.20 -17.52
N TYR A 147 -33.73 12.85 -16.38
CA TYR A 147 -34.46 14.05 -15.97
C TYR A 147 -34.29 15.24 -16.93
N ARG A 148 -33.20 15.30 -17.67
CA ARG A 148 -32.98 16.34 -18.70
C ARG A 148 -34.02 16.24 -19.82
N THR A 149 -34.48 15.02 -20.12
CA THR A 149 -35.48 14.73 -21.16
C THR A 149 -36.91 14.64 -20.59
N ASP A 150 -37.05 14.05 -19.39
CA ASP A 150 -38.36 13.84 -18.73
C ASP A 150 -38.41 14.49 -17.35
N ARG A 151 -39.05 15.62 -17.25
CA ARG A 151 -39.21 16.38 -16.01
C ARG A 151 -40.10 15.70 -14.95
N SER A 152 -40.88 14.69 -15.32
CA SER A 152 -41.69 13.93 -14.36
C SER A 152 -40.87 13.14 -13.35
N LEU A 153 -39.58 12.92 -13.65
CA LEU A 153 -38.65 12.17 -12.82
C LEU A 153 -38.09 12.96 -11.61
N ALA A 154 -38.50 14.22 -11.41
CA ALA A 154 -37.99 15.09 -10.34
C ALA A 154 -38.00 14.43 -8.96
N SER A 155 -39.11 13.80 -8.56
CA SER A 155 -39.24 13.11 -7.26
C SER A 155 -38.29 11.89 -7.14
N LYS A 156 -38.04 11.17 -8.25
CA LYS A 156 -37.15 10.02 -8.26
C LYS A 156 -35.67 10.48 -8.13
N VAL A 157 -35.31 11.56 -8.82
CA VAL A 157 -33.96 12.16 -8.71
C VAL A 157 -33.70 12.61 -7.28
N GLU A 158 -34.65 13.32 -6.65
CA GLU A 158 -34.50 13.77 -5.26
C GLU A 158 -34.32 12.59 -4.28
N LYS A 159 -35.12 11.51 -4.45
CA LYS A 159 -34.96 10.31 -3.63
C LYS A 159 -33.60 9.64 -3.83
N ALA A 160 -33.16 9.48 -5.08
CA ALA A 160 -31.86 8.90 -5.39
C ALA A 160 -30.71 9.75 -4.83
N GLU A 161 -30.83 11.08 -4.89
CA GLU A 161 -29.84 11.99 -4.30
C GLU A 161 -29.75 11.81 -2.78
N LYS A 162 -30.89 11.75 -2.08
CA LYS A 162 -30.92 11.51 -0.63
C LYS A 162 -30.29 10.16 -0.27
N SER A 163 -30.60 9.10 -1.03
CA SER A 163 -30.00 7.78 -0.83
C SER A 163 -28.49 7.78 -1.05
N MET A 164 -28.01 8.41 -2.12
CA MET A 164 -26.61 8.57 -2.43
C MET A 164 -25.87 9.34 -1.34
N GLN A 165 -26.43 10.45 -0.85
CA GLN A 165 -25.83 11.24 0.23
C GLN A 165 -25.77 10.46 1.55
N LEU A 166 -26.80 9.66 1.87
CA LEU A 166 -26.79 8.80 3.05
C LEU A 166 -25.71 7.73 2.95
N ALA A 167 -25.62 7.06 1.79
CA ALA A 167 -24.59 6.06 1.53
C ALA A 167 -23.19 6.67 1.61
N LYS A 168 -22.99 7.88 1.08
CA LYS A 168 -21.71 8.63 1.18
C LYS A 168 -21.30 8.87 2.62
N ARG A 169 -22.20 9.39 3.45
CA ARG A 169 -21.91 9.64 4.89
C ARG A 169 -21.57 8.35 5.63
N ASN A 170 -22.25 7.26 5.29
CA ASN A 170 -21.97 5.96 5.90
C ASN A 170 -20.58 5.43 5.49
N MET A 171 -20.23 5.53 4.21
CA MET A 171 -18.91 5.18 3.69
C MET A 171 -17.81 6.00 4.40
N GLU A 172 -17.96 7.34 4.46
CA GLU A 172 -16.99 8.24 5.11
C GLU A 172 -16.82 7.91 6.61
N ARG A 173 -17.91 7.55 7.30
CA ARG A 173 -17.85 7.11 8.71
C ARG A 173 -17.03 5.84 8.87
N TRP A 174 -17.21 4.85 8.01
CA TRP A 174 -16.47 3.60 8.06
C TRP A 174 -15.03 3.76 7.61
N GLU A 175 -14.75 4.65 6.67
CA GLU A 175 -13.40 5.03 6.30
C GLU A 175 -12.61 5.55 7.50
N GLN A 176 -13.19 6.50 8.25
CA GLN A 176 -12.57 7.04 9.45
C GLN A 176 -12.37 5.98 10.55
N ARG A 177 -13.31 5.06 10.71
CA ARG A 177 -13.15 3.93 11.64
C ARG A 177 -12.02 3.00 11.21
N TRP A 178 -11.93 2.70 9.92
CA TRP A 178 -10.86 1.87 9.38
C TRP A 178 -9.49 2.53 9.54
N ILE A 179 -9.37 3.83 9.21
CA ILE A 179 -8.15 4.61 9.42
C ILE A 179 -7.69 4.51 10.88
N LYS A 180 -8.60 4.71 11.83
CA LYS A 180 -8.30 4.61 13.27
C LYS A 180 -7.93 3.19 13.69
N ALA A 181 -8.66 2.19 13.21
CA ALA A 181 -8.44 0.80 13.56
C ALA A 181 -7.07 0.29 13.08
N ARG A 182 -6.59 0.74 11.92
CA ARG A 182 -5.29 0.31 11.40
C ARG A 182 -4.11 1.13 11.94
N GLN A 183 -4.35 2.23 12.63
CA GLN A 183 -3.26 2.96 13.28
C GLN A 183 -2.55 2.06 14.30
N ARG A 184 -1.22 1.95 14.18
CA ARG A 184 -0.38 1.09 15.02
C ARG A 184 -0.68 -0.41 14.94
N VAL A 185 -1.28 -0.87 13.84
CA VAL A 185 -1.39 -2.29 13.54
C VAL A 185 -0.14 -2.73 12.80
N SER A 186 0.45 -3.83 13.25
CA SER A 186 1.52 -4.53 12.56
C SER A 186 0.99 -5.93 12.20
N LEU A 187 1.12 -6.30 10.94
CA LEU A 187 0.84 -7.63 10.45
C LEU A 187 2.16 -8.24 9.97
N PHE A 188 2.53 -9.35 10.56
CA PHE A 188 3.64 -10.18 10.11
C PHE A 188 3.10 -11.58 9.83
N PHE A 189 3.41 -12.12 8.69
CA PHE A 189 3.11 -13.52 8.37
C PHE A 189 4.22 -14.11 7.51
N ILE A 190 4.38 -15.43 7.62
CA ILE A 190 5.27 -16.23 6.79
C ILE A 190 4.37 -17.01 5.85
N SER A 191 4.66 -16.91 4.55
CA SER A 191 4.00 -17.68 3.50
C SER A 191 4.98 -18.67 2.91
N SER A 192 4.50 -19.85 2.60
CA SER A 192 5.29 -20.81 1.83
C SER A 192 5.31 -20.41 0.35
N THR A 193 6.42 -20.64 -0.34
CA THR A 193 6.53 -20.46 -1.79
C THR A 193 5.50 -21.29 -2.55
N TYR A 194 5.06 -22.42 -1.99
CA TYR A 194 4.01 -23.28 -2.58
C TYR A 194 2.66 -22.58 -2.77
N VAL A 195 2.40 -21.46 -2.07
CA VAL A 195 1.20 -20.63 -2.31
C VAL A 195 1.20 -20.06 -3.73
N ASN A 196 2.37 -19.94 -4.35
CA ASN A 196 2.54 -19.43 -5.71
C ASN A 196 2.61 -20.54 -6.77
N ALA A 197 2.27 -21.80 -6.42
CA ALA A 197 2.37 -22.94 -7.34
C ALA A 197 1.57 -22.75 -8.64
N ASP A 198 0.41 -22.08 -8.56
CA ASP A 198 -0.42 -21.78 -9.74
C ASP A 198 0.26 -20.81 -10.73
N ILE A 199 1.21 -20.02 -10.25
CA ILE A 199 1.94 -19.02 -11.05
C ILE A 199 3.27 -19.59 -11.54
N LEU A 200 4.00 -20.26 -10.65
CA LEU A 200 5.36 -20.75 -10.94
C LEU A 200 5.35 -22.08 -11.70
N GLY A 201 4.29 -22.90 -11.51
CA GLY A 201 4.22 -24.27 -12.03
C GLY A 201 4.97 -25.27 -11.15
N LEU A 202 4.57 -26.53 -11.24
CA LEU A 202 5.19 -27.60 -10.45
C LEU A 202 6.60 -27.93 -10.92
N GLU A 203 6.91 -27.74 -12.19
CA GLU A 203 8.24 -27.98 -12.77
C GLU A 203 9.30 -27.09 -12.10
N TRP A 204 8.98 -25.80 -11.89
CA TRP A 204 9.87 -24.90 -11.20
C TRP A 204 10.25 -25.40 -9.79
N PHE A 205 9.30 -25.92 -9.04
CA PHE A 205 9.58 -26.47 -7.71
C PHE A 205 10.44 -27.73 -7.75
N GLN A 206 10.30 -28.55 -8.78
CA GLN A 206 11.12 -29.74 -8.98
C GLN A 206 12.57 -29.37 -9.27
N ASP A 207 12.77 -28.38 -10.12
CA ASP A 207 14.09 -27.87 -10.45
C ASP A 207 14.79 -27.27 -9.24
N GLU A 208 14.12 -26.41 -8.47
CA GLU A 208 14.66 -25.81 -7.24
C GLU A 208 15.04 -26.86 -6.17
N ILE A 209 14.22 -27.90 -6.02
CA ILE A 209 14.52 -28.99 -5.09
C ILE A 209 15.74 -29.79 -5.57
N THR A 210 15.85 -30.02 -6.87
CA THR A 210 16.94 -30.80 -7.46
C THR A 210 18.26 -30.03 -7.33
N GLU A 211 18.28 -28.76 -7.67
CA GLU A 211 19.44 -27.88 -7.51
C GLU A 211 19.86 -27.75 -6.04
N GLY A 212 18.91 -27.62 -5.12
CA GLY A 212 19.15 -27.56 -3.69
C GLY A 212 19.76 -28.85 -3.13
N LEU A 213 19.34 -30.02 -3.64
CA LEU A 213 19.91 -31.32 -3.25
C LEU A 213 21.31 -31.55 -3.83
N GLU A 214 21.56 -31.09 -5.06
CA GLU A 214 22.90 -31.15 -5.67
C GLU A 214 23.90 -30.29 -4.91
N GLY A 215 23.51 -29.10 -4.45
CA GLY A 215 24.33 -28.22 -3.62
C GLY A 215 24.69 -28.81 -2.25
N LEU A 216 23.84 -29.67 -1.68
CA LEU A 216 24.12 -30.39 -0.43
C LEU A 216 25.10 -31.57 -0.59
N ASN A 217 25.19 -32.11 -1.78
CA ASN A 217 26.10 -33.25 -2.08
C ASN A 217 27.53 -32.80 -2.45
N CYS A 218 27.76 -31.49 -2.61
CA CYS A 218 29.08 -30.92 -2.94
C CYS A 218 29.90 -30.46 -1.72
N ASN A 219 29.42 -30.70 -0.51
CA ASN A 219 30.12 -30.43 0.76
C ASN A 219 30.34 -31.75 1.50
#